data_128bc16172c0ce36b95a527ed7b8db2a
#
_entry.id   128bc16172c0ce36b95a527ed7b8db2a
#
_cell.length_a   1.000
_cell.length_b   1.000
_cell.length_c   1.000
_cell.angle_alpha   90.00
_cell.angle_beta   90.00
_cell.angle_gamma   90.00
#
_symmetry.space_group_name_H-M   'P 1'
#
loop_
_entity.id
_entity.type
_entity.pdbx_description
1 polymer ?
#
loop_
_entity_poly.entity_id
_entity_poly.type
_entity_poly.pdbx_seq_one_letter_code
_entity_poly.pdbx_strand_id
1 'polypeptide(L)'
;MTGVQTCALPISVGEKIAQITPGTLKKSFFTNSGTEANETAVQAARMHTGNFEIVALRHGYSGRSSLARGLTGINTWRRGTIEVGIVHAMNPYCYRCPLGLKYPDCGIACARDLEQVIQTSTSGAIAGFLAEPIQGVAGFITPPKEYFKMAFDIVKQYGGDFIADEVQTGWGRTGYKWFGIEHWEVEPDIITAAKSLGNGHPVGLTVAKAEVADSFQGLTISTFGGNPVTCVTAKAVIDVIEEDDLRTNAAVVGGYFREKLEELQDKHLLIGDVRGMGLMQGLELVQDRQTKKPASAETASLMEEARKRGLLIGKGGMFGNVIRMSPPLNISKADVDQAVRILDESFSAVEKKSKS
;
A
#
# COMPACT_ATOMS: atom_id res chain seq x y z
N MET A 1 -27.42 -26.90 -11.44
CA MET A 1 -26.30 -26.87 -10.49
C MET A 1 -26.87 -26.52 -9.15
N THR A 2 -26.71 -27.39 -8.18
CA THR A 2 -27.22 -27.16 -6.83
C THR A 2 -26.39 -26.06 -6.15
N GLY A 3 -27.02 -25.12 -5.44
CA GLY A 3 -26.36 -23.98 -4.81
C GLY A 3 -25.18 -24.31 -3.86
N VAL A 4 -25.03 -25.57 -3.50
CA VAL A 4 -23.91 -26.09 -2.69
C VAL A 4 -22.55 -25.97 -3.38
N GLN A 5 -22.46 -26.11 -4.72
CA GLN A 5 -21.19 -26.00 -5.45
C GLN A 5 -20.69 -24.54 -5.59
N THR A 6 -21.59 -23.57 -5.61
CA THR A 6 -21.24 -22.16 -5.70
C THR A 6 -20.74 -21.57 -4.38
N CYS A 7 -21.12 -22.17 -3.24
CA CYS A 7 -20.65 -21.75 -1.90
C CYS A 7 -19.30 -22.38 -1.52
N ALA A 8 -18.94 -23.54 -2.08
CA ALA A 8 -17.71 -24.27 -1.70
C ALA A 8 -16.43 -23.47 -2.01
N LEU A 9 -16.37 -22.77 -3.15
CA LEU A 9 -15.20 -22.02 -3.56
C LEU A 9 -14.89 -20.80 -2.70
N PRO A 10 -15.84 -19.89 -2.43
CA PRO A 10 -15.60 -18.78 -1.49
C PRO A 10 -15.25 -19.26 -0.09
N ILE A 11 -15.86 -20.34 0.40
CA ILE A 11 -15.52 -20.94 1.71
C ILE A 11 -14.08 -21.43 1.71
N SER A 12 -13.67 -22.22 0.70
CA SER A 12 -12.30 -22.75 0.60
C SER A 12 -11.24 -21.63 0.51
N VAL A 13 -11.51 -20.55 -0.23
CA VAL A 13 -10.62 -19.37 -0.27
C VAL A 13 -10.61 -18.66 1.07
N GLY A 14 -11.76 -18.48 1.70
CA GLY A 14 -11.90 -17.86 3.03
C GLY A 14 -11.11 -18.62 4.10
N GLU A 15 -11.18 -19.95 4.10
CA GLU A 15 -10.39 -20.80 4.99
C GLU A 15 -8.88 -20.62 4.77
N LYS A 16 -8.44 -20.61 3.51
CA LYS A 16 -7.02 -20.38 3.19
C LYS A 16 -6.56 -18.98 3.59
N ILE A 17 -7.35 -17.96 3.35
CA ILE A 17 -7.07 -16.59 3.79
C ILE A 17 -6.98 -16.53 5.32
N ALA A 18 -7.91 -17.18 6.05
CA ALA A 18 -7.87 -17.22 7.50
C ALA A 18 -6.65 -17.93 8.09
N GLN A 19 -5.97 -18.79 7.32
CA GLN A 19 -4.72 -19.44 7.73
C GLN A 19 -3.51 -18.51 7.61
N ILE A 20 -3.49 -17.61 6.61
CA ILE A 20 -2.36 -16.76 6.27
C ILE A 20 -2.46 -15.33 6.80
N THR A 21 -3.65 -14.89 7.20
CA THR A 21 -3.83 -13.56 7.84
C THR A 21 -3.30 -13.56 9.27
N PRO A 22 -2.68 -12.43 9.70
CA PRO A 22 -2.09 -12.34 11.03
C PRO A 22 -3.14 -12.41 12.14
N GLY A 23 -2.78 -13.03 13.25
CA GLY A 23 -3.56 -13.04 14.48
C GLY A 23 -4.97 -13.62 14.34
N THR A 24 -5.94 -12.83 14.76
CA THR A 24 -7.36 -13.23 14.89
C THR A 24 -8.26 -12.78 13.73
N LEU A 25 -7.70 -12.25 12.65
CA LEU A 25 -8.45 -11.89 11.43
C LEU A 25 -8.92 -13.15 10.69
N LYS A 26 -10.20 -13.48 10.76
CA LYS A 26 -10.74 -14.77 10.27
C LYS A 26 -11.99 -14.67 9.41
N LYS A 27 -12.66 -13.51 9.34
CA LYS A 27 -13.91 -13.36 8.59
C LYS A 27 -13.69 -12.51 7.34
N SER A 28 -14.03 -13.06 6.17
CA SER A 28 -13.78 -12.49 4.85
C SER A 28 -15.05 -11.98 4.18
N PHE A 29 -14.99 -10.79 3.62
CA PHE A 29 -15.99 -10.23 2.71
C PHE A 29 -15.36 -10.11 1.33
N PHE A 30 -15.93 -10.77 0.33
CA PHE A 30 -15.45 -10.71 -1.05
C PHE A 30 -16.17 -9.63 -1.84
N THR A 31 -15.41 -8.81 -2.54
CA THR A 31 -15.87 -7.74 -3.42
C THR A 31 -15.13 -7.80 -4.75
N ASN A 32 -15.16 -6.76 -5.59
CA ASN A 32 -14.57 -6.80 -6.93
C ASN A 32 -13.38 -5.84 -7.10
N SER A 33 -13.10 -5.01 -6.11
CA SER A 33 -12.04 -3.99 -6.19
C SER A 33 -11.54 -3.58 -4.81
N GLY A 34 -10.34 -2.98 -4.77
CA GLY A 34 -9.82 -2.36 -3.54
C GLY A 34 -10.69 -1.18 -3.06
N THR A 35 -11.39 -0.48 -3.97
CA THR A 35 -12.36 0.57 -3.60
C THR A 35 -13.49 -0.02 -2.76
N GLU A 36 -14.14 -1.09 -3.24
CA GLU A 36 -15.21 -1.76 -2.53
C GLU A 36 -14.73 -2.39 -1.22
N ALA A 37 -13.51 -2.94 -1.22
CA ALA A 37 -12.90 -3.50 -0.01
C ALA A 37 -12.73 -2.41 1.08
N ASN A 38 -12.20 -1.24 0.71
CA ASN A 38 -12.05 -0.12 1.64
C ASN A 38 -13.39 0.43 2.13
N GLU A 39 -14.42 0.48 1.26
CA GLU A 39 -15.77 0.86 1.68
C GLU A 39 -16.36 -0.13 2.69
N THR A 40 -16.21 -1.42 2.43
CA THR A 40 -16.65 -2.49 3.36
C THR A 40 -15.94 -2.37 4.71
N ALA A 41 -14.63 -2.11 4.70
CA ALA A 41 -13.85 -1.93 5.93
C ALA A 41 -14.31 -0.72 6.75
N VAL A 42 -14.55 0.42 6.10
CA VAL A 42 -15.05 1.62 6.78
C VAL A 42 -16.45 1.42 7.33
N GLN A 43 -17.34 0.75 6.59
CA GLN A 43 -18.67 0.43 7.09
C GLN A 43 -18.59 -0.49 8.30
N ALA A 44 -17.78 -1.55 8.26
CA ALA A 44 -17.58 -2.47 9.37
C ALA A 44 -17.06 -1.73 10.62
N ALA A 45 -16.05 -0.88 10.47
CA ALA A 45 -15.51 -0.09 11.57
C ALA A 45 -16.56 0.87 12.17
N ARG A 46 -17.35 1.56 11.35
CA ARG A 46 -18.45 2.42 11.81
C ARG A 46 -19.52 1.66 12.59
N MET A 47 -19.90 0.47 12.11
CA MET A 47 -20.89 -0.37 12.78
C MET A 47 -20.36 -0.96 14.10
N HIS A 48 -19.08 -1.37 14.10
CA HIS A 48 -18.44 -1.95 15.28
C HIS A 48 -18.26 -0.92 16.40
N THR A 49 -17.72 0.24 16.07
CA THR A 49 -17.38 1.27 17.07
C THR A 49 -18.57 2.17 17.44
N GLY A 50 -19.60 2.24 16.61
CA GLY A 50 -20.69 3.22 16.73
C GLY A 50 -20.26 4.67 16.42
N ASN A 51 -19.03 4.89 16.01
CA ASN A 51 -18.48 6.20 15.65
C ASN A 51 -18.54 6.43 14.13
N PHE A 52 -18.31 7.68 13.69
CA PHE A 52 -18.48 8.05 12.29
C PHE A 52 -17.16 8.43 11.59
N GLU A 53 -16.27 9.17 12.27
CA GLU A 53 -15.10 9.74 11.66
C GLU A 53 -14.01 8.69 11.39
N ILE A 54 -13.38 8.82 10.24
CA ILE A 54 -12.21 8.03 9.83
C ILE A 54 -11.00 8.96 9.70
N VAL A 55 -9.89 8.55 10.28
CA VAL A 55 -8.61 9.19 10.01
C VAL A 55 -7.89 8.41 8.92
N ALA A 56 -7.42 9.12 7.89
CA ALA A 56 -6.57 8.59 6.83
C ALA A 56 -5.22 9.31 6.82
N LEU A 57 -4.27 8.83 6.04
CA LEU A 57 -2.97 9.50 5.90
C LEU A 57 -2.95 10.48 4.72
N ARG A 58 -2.30 11.63 4.90
CA ARG A 58 -1.89 12.48 3.78
C ARG A 58 -1.09 11.62 2.80
N HIS A 59 -1.21 11.94 1.49
CA HIS A 59 -0.60 11.21 0.38
C HIS A 59 -1.14 9.78 0.16
N GLY A 60 -2.10 9.28 0.96
CA GLY A 60 -2.74 7.99 0.75
C GLY A 60 -3.58 7.92 -0.52
N TYR A 61 -3.82 6.71 -1.03
CA TYR A 61 -4.72 6.44 -2.15
C TYR A 61 -5.59 5.22 -1.85
N SER A 62 -6.90 5.40 -1.78
CA SER A 62 -7.82 4.36 -1.33
C SER A 62 -8.92 3.99 -2.35
N GLY A 63 -8.98 4.65 -3.51
CA GLY A 63 -9.93 4.28 -4.57
C GLY A 63 -10.64 5.44 -5.24
N ARG A 64 -11.83 5.16 -5.86
CA ARG A 64 -12.48 6.06 -6.81
C ARG A 64 -13.93 6.43 -6.49
N SER A 65 -14.58 5.79 -5.53
CA SER A 65 -15.91 6.18 -5.03
C SER A 65 -15.84 7.47 -4.21
N SER A 66 -16.96 8.03 -3.79
CA SER A 66 -17.00 9.24 -2.97
C SER A 66 -16.27 9.05 -1.64
N LEU A 67 -16.50 7.92 -0.96
CA LEU A 67 -15.81 7.55 0.27
C LEU A 67 -14.32 7.36 0.04
N ALA A 68 -13.93 6.51 -0.92
CA ALA A 68 -12.53 6.21 -1.18
C ALA A 68 -11.73 7.44 -1.66
N ARG A 69 -12.37 8.38 -2.37
CA ARG A 69 -11.77 9.69 -2.68
C ARG A 69 -11.63 10.57 -1.44
N GLY A 70 -12.57 10.48 -0.51
CA GLY A 70 -12.45 11.12 0.80
C GLY A 70 -11.21 10.64 1.55
N LEU A 71 -10.96 9.33 1.59
CA LEU A 71 -9.78 8.71 2.20
C LEU A 71 -8.47 9.05 1.48
N THR A 72 -8.53 9.32 0.17
CA THR A 72 -7.34 9.64 -0.64
C THR A 72 -6.77 11.02 -0.27
N GLY A 73 -5.46 11.09 0.02
CA GLY A 73 -4.79 12.30 0.51
C GLY A 73 -4.05 13.13 -0.54
N ILE A 74 -4.14 12.80 -1.85
CA ILE A 74 -3.47 13.51 -2.96
C ILE A 74 -4.52 14.22 -3.82
N ASN A 75 -4.40 15.54 -3.98
CA ASN A 75 -5.38 16.39 -4.68
C ASN A 75 -5.65 15.96 -6.13
N THR A 76 -4.66 15.51 -6.86
CA THR A 76 -4.80 15.06 -8.25
C THR A 76 -5.72 13.85 -8.40
N TRP A 77 -5.89 13.06 -7.33
CA TRP A 77 -6.74 11.87 -7.27
C TRP A 77 -8.08 12.11 -6.55
N ARG A 78 -8.27 13.26 -5.90
CA ARG A 78 -9.48 13.63 -5.13
C ARG A 78 -10.49 14.45 -5.92
N ARG A 79 -10.49 14.39 -7.24
CA ARG A 79 -11.43 15.17 -8.07
C ARG A 79 -12.86 14.64 -7.97
N GLY A 80 -13.83 15.57 -7.84
CA GLY A 80 -15.26 15.28 -7.74
C GLY A 80 -15.75 15.25 -6.28
N THR A 81 -16.92 14.64 -6.07
CA THR A 81 -17.55 14.57 -4.74
C THR A 81 -16.77 13.66 -3.81
N ILE A 82 -16.62 14.09 -2.56
CA ILE A 82 -16.03 13.33 -1.46
C ILE A 82 -17.06 13.18 -0.33
N GLU A 83 -16.91 12.12 0.46
CA GLU A 83 -17.71 11.93 1.67
C GLU A 83 -17.15 12.76 2.83
N VAL A 84 -18.02 13.19 3.73
CA VAL A 84 -17.67 13.91 4.96
C VAL A 84 -17.29 12.93 6.08
N GLY A 85 -16.71 13.47 7.18
CA GLY A 85 -16.29 12.65 8.32
C GLY A 85 -14.96 11.91 8.08
N ILE A 86 -14.14 12.41 7.16
CA ILE A 86 -12.79 11.91 6.91
C ILE A 86 -11.79 13.04 7.11
N VAL A 87 -10.81 12.81 7.98
CA VAL A 87 -9.71 13.74 8.26
C VAL A 87 -8.38 13.09 7.93
N HIS A 88 -7.33 13.91 7.72
CA HIS A 88 -6.03 13.38 7.30
C HIS A 88 -4.93 13.77 8.28
N ALA A 89 -4.34 12.77 8.92
CA ALA A 89 -3.14 12.90 9.72
C ALA A 89 -1.87 12.95 8.83
N MET A 90 -0.78 13.38 9.41
CA MET A 90 0.52 13.46 8.76
C MET A 90 1.03 12.05 8.40
N ASN A 91 1.53 11.92 7.18
CA ASN A 91 2.15 10.66 6.77
C ASN A 91 3.64 10.58 7.18
N PRO A 92 4.17 9.37 7.40
CA PRO A 92 5.55 9.15 7.86
C PRO A 92 6.58 9.26 6.72
N TYR A 93 6.72 10.44 6.12
CA TYR A 93 7.60 10.67 4.99
C TYR A 93 8.97 11.22 5.43
N CYS A 94 9.85 10.36 5.92
CA CYS A 94 11.13 10.77 6.50
C CYS A 94 12.02 11.56 5.53
N TYR A 95 12.10 11.15 4.25
CA TYR A 95 12.91 11.87 3.25
C TYR A 95 12.44 13.32 3.06
N ARG A 96 11.12 13.58 3.09
CA ARG A 96 10.52 14.94 3.03
C ARG A 96 9.68 15.22 4.28
N CYS A 97 10.30 15.08 5.46
CA CYS A 97 9.59 15.26 6.71
C CYS A 97 8.93 16.65 6.77
N PRO A 98 7.58 16.73 6.92
CA PRO A 98 6.88 18.02 6.95
C PRO A 98 7.25 18.87 8.16
N LEU A 99 7.76 18.24 9.23
CA LEU A 99 8.22 18.92 10.46
C LEU A 99 9.68 19.33 10.40
N GLY A 100 10.41 19.01 9.32
CA GLY A 100 11.85 19.27 9.21
C GLY A 100 12.72 18.47 10.18
N LEU A 101 12.16 17.44 10.82
CA LEU A 101 12.86 16.59 11.78
C LEU A 101 13.59 15.45 11.08
N LYS A 102 14.53 14.83 11.79
CA LYS A 102 15.30 13.67 11.32
C LYS A 102 15.02 12.45 12.18
N TYR A 103 14.76 11.31 11.53
CA TYR A 103 14.71 10.01 12.18
C TYR A 103 16.14 9.52 12.51
N PRO A 104 16.39 8.87 13.67
CA PRO A 104 15.42 8.47 14.70
C PRO A 104 15.09 9.54 15.76
N ASP A 105 15.81 10.68 15.80
CA ASP A 105 15.75 11.67 16.89
C ASP A 105 14.42 12.44 16.98
N CYS A 106 13.57 12.34 15.94
CA CYS A 106 12.27 12.99 15.90
C CYS A 106 11.22 12.39 16.87
N GLY A 107 11.52 11.26 17.52
CA GLY A 107 10.59 10.55 18.39
C GLY A 107 9.27 10.20 17.72
N ILE A 108 9.28 9.97 16.39
CA ILE A 108 8.11 9.67 15.56
C ILE A 108 6.99 10.71 15.72
N ALA A 109 7.35 11.98 15.63
CA ALA A 109 6.40 13.10 15.79
C ALA A 109 5.20 13.04 14.81
N CYS A 110 5.38 12.44 13.62
CA CYS A 110 4.30 12.21 12.66
C CYS A 110 3.25 11.19 13.17
N ALA A 111 3.59 10.25 14.04
CA ALA A 111 2.60 9.38 14.68
C ALA A 111 1.83 10.13 15.78
N ARG A 112 2.49 11.02 16.54
CA ARG A 112 1.81 11.86 17.52
C ARG A 112 0.85 12.88 16.91
N ASP A 113 1.08 13.29 15.65
CA ASP A 113 0.13 14.12 14.89
C ASP A 113 -1.24 13.44 14.75
N LEU A 114 -1.29 12.11 14.69
CA LEU A 114 -2.55 11.37 14.66
C LEU A 114 -3.42 11.69 15.88
N GLU A 115 -2.84 11.73 17.08
CA GLU A 115 -3.56 12.11 18.29
C GLU A 115 -4.06 13.54 18.24
N GLN A 116 -3.23 14.47 17.78
CA GLN A 116 -3.63 15.89 17.61
C GLN A 116 -4.79 16.00 16.62
N VAL A 117 -4.77 15.29 15.51
CA VAL A 117 -5.85 15.30 14.52
C VAL A 117 -7.14 14.76 15.12
N ILE A 118 -7.09 13.67 15.89
CA ILE A 118 -8.27 13.12 16.56
C ILE A 118 -8.86 14.15 17.54
N GLN A 119 -8.04 14.77 18.38
CA GLN A 119 -8.49 15.73 19.41
C GLN A 119 -9.01 17.06 18.85
N THR A 120 -8.52 17.49 17.67
CA THR A 120 -8.80 18.83 17.15
C THR A 120 -9.68 18.85 15.89
N SER A 121 -9.82 17.73 15.22
CA SER A 121 -10.50 17.66 13.91
C SER A 121 -11.58 16.57 13.82
N THR A 122 -11.85 15.88 14.92
CA THR A 122 -12.94 14.90 15.07
C THR A 122 -13.73 15.18 16.34
N SER A 123 -14.74 14.36 16.62
CA SER A 123 -15.51 14.38 17.88
C SER A 123 -14.71 13.90 19.11
N GLY A 124 -13.48 13.44 18.92
CA GLY A 124 -12.64 12.85 19.98
C GLY A 124 -12.82 11.33 20.12
N ALA A 125 -13.71 10.73 19.33
CA ALA A 125 -13.86 9.28 19.19
C ALA A 125 -13.99 8.94 17.72
N ILE A 126 -13.21 7.98 17.22
CA ILE A 126 -13.13 7.67 15.79
C ILE A 126 -13.66 6.27 15.47
N ALA A 127 -14.24 6.09 14.28
CA ALA A 127 -14.57 4.75 13.80
C ALA A 127 -13.32 3.96 13.44
N GLY A 128 -12.31 4.61 12.88
CA GLY A 128 -11.07 3.92 12.57
C GLY A 128 -10.00 4.82 11.95
N PHE A 129 -8.82 4.19 11.80
CA PHE A 129 -7.68 4.74 11.08
C PHE A 129 -7.35 3.82 9.90
N LEU A 130 -7.33 4.37 8.68
CA LEU A 130 -7.01 3.62 7.47
C LEU A 130 -5.67 4.07 6.90
N ALA A 131 -4.74 3.11 6.73
CA ALA A 131 -3.42 3.39 6.19
C ALA A 131 -2.88 2.26 5.31
N GLU A 132 -2.22 2.63 4.20
CA GLU A 132 -1.35 1.73 3.45
C GLU A 132 -0.07 1.48 4.27
N PRO A 133 0.38 0.23 4.51
CA PRO A 133 1.67 -0.04 5.18
C PRO A 133 2.87 0.60 4.48
N ILE A 134 2.84 0.61 3.14
CA ILE A 134 3.72 1.42 2.30
C ILE A 134 2.84 2.19 1.33
N GLN A 135 2.89 3.52 1.36
CA GLN A 135 2.03 4.35 0.52
C GLN A 135 2.42 4.25 -0.96
N GLY A 136 1.60 3.52 -1.72
CA GLY A 136 1.91 3.13 -3.09
C GLY A 136 1.96 4.29 -4.07
N VAL A 137 0.85 5.00 -4.26
CA VAL A 137 0.73 6.12 -5.21
C VAL A 137 1.61 7.30 -4.80
N ALA A 138 1.82 7.50 -3.51
CA ALA A 138 2.71 8.50 -2.95
C ALA A 138 4.19 8.28 -3.28
N GLY A 139 4.56 7.15 -3.88
CA GLY A 139 5.93 6.84 -4.27
C GLY A 139 6.65 5.92 -3.30
N PHE A 140 5.95 4.90 -2.81
CA PHE A 140 6.47 3.87 -1.91
C PHE A 140 7.06 4.42 -0.62
N ILE A 141 6.35 5.39 -0.02
CA ILE A 141 6.73 5.93 1.29
C ILE A 141 6.65 4.81 2.31
N THR A 142 7.80 4.47 2.88
CA THR A 142 7.97 3.39 3.85
C THR A 142 8.15 4.00 5.24
N PRO A 143 7.24 3.73 6.19
CA PRO A 143 7.30 4.28 7.54
C PRO A 143 8.51 3.78 8.35
N PRO A 144 8.98 4.54 9.35
CA PRO A 144 9.91 4.05 10.37
C PRO A 144 9.33 2.84 11.12
N LYS A 145 10.22 2.04 11.70
CA LYS A 145 9.85 0.78 12.37
C LYS A 145 8.82 0.96 13.49
N GLU A 146 8.86 2.06 14.21
CA GLU A 146 8.01 2.32 15.38
C GLU A 146 6.65 2.95 15.01
N TYR A 147 6.49 3.45 13.78
CA TYR A 147 5.35 4.28 13.40
C TYR A 147 4.00 3.60 13.62
N PHE A 148 3.80 2.42 13.05
CA PHE A 148 2.50 1.76 13.10
C PHE A 148 2.15 1.21 14.48
N LYS A 149 3.16 0.84 15.30
CA LYS A 149 2.90 0.46 16.69
C LYS A 149 2.35 1.65 17.49
N MET A 150 2.97 2.82 17.35
CA MET A 150 2.47 4.05 18.00
C MET A 150 1.10 4.46 17.47
N ALA A 151 0.90 4.42 16.15
CA ALA A 151 -0.40 4.74 15.55
C ALA A 151 -1.51 3.77 16.03
N PHE A 152 -1.21 2.47 16.13
CA PHE A 152 -2.13 1.47 16.64
C PHE A 152 -2.56 1.77 18.08
N ASP A 153 -1.59 2.03 18.95
CA ASP A 153 -1.87 2.33 20.36
C ASP A 153 -2.75 3.59 20.52
N ILE A 154 -2.47 4.64 19.74
CA ILE A 154 -3.30 5.86 19.68
C ILE A 154 -4.72 5.53 19.21
N VAL A 155 -4.87 4.81 18.08
CA VAL A 155 -6.18 4.46 17.52
C VAL A 155 -7.02 3.69 18.54
N LYS A 156 -6.43 2.72 19.24
CA LYS A 156 -7.14 1.94 20.27
C LYS A 156 -7.51 2.79 21.49
N GLN A 157 -6.69 3.75 21.88
CA GLN A 157 -7.00 4.70 22.96
C GLN A 157 -8.25 5.54 22.67
N TYR A 158 -8.50 5.87 21.40
CA TYR A 158 -9.65 6.66 20.95
C TYR A 158 -10.82 5.79 20.42
N GLY A 159 -10.81 4.50 20.71
CA GLY A 159 -11.91 3.55 20.44
C GLY A 159 -12.05 3.15 18.97
N GLY A 160 -11.10 3.47 18.11
CA GLY A 160 -11.16 3.18 16.68
C GLY A 160 -10.63 1.79 16.30
N ASP A 161 -11.02 1.33 15.11
CA ASP A 161 -10.45 0.16 14.46
C ASP A 161 -9.25 0.54 13.59
N PHE A 162 -8.20 -0.27 13.63
CA PHE A 162 -7.03 -0.12 12.76
C PHE A 162 -7.24 -0.90 11.46
N ILE A 163 -7.30 -0.18 10.34
CA ILE A 163 -7.54 -0.74 9.00
C ILE A 163 -6.24 -0.65 8.19
N ALA A 164 -5.65 -1.81 7.88
CA ALA A 164 -4.49 -1.89 7.00
C ALA A 164 -4.93 -2.07 5.54
N ASP A 165 -4.66 -1.06 4.70
CA ASP A 165 -4.87 -1.14 3.25
C ASP A 165 -3.70 -1.87 2.59
N GLU A 166 -3.83 -3.18 2.44
CA GLU A 166 -2.85 -4.10 1.85
C GLU A 166 -3.02 -4.29 0.34
N VAL A 167 -3.78 -3.43 -0.30
CA VAL A 167 -4.08 -3.53 -1.73
C VAL A 167 -2.81 -3.52 -2.60
N GLN A 168 -1.72 -2.91 -2.15
CA GLN A 168 -0.43 -2.93 -2.86
C GLN A 168 0.68 -3.71 -2.14
N THR A 169 0.63 -3.83 -0.84
CA THR A 169 1.68 -4.43 0.00
C THR A 169 1.47 -5.90 0.31
N GLY A 170 0.24 -6.38 0.19
CA GLY A 170 -0.12 -7.77 0.46
C GLY A 170 0.42 -8.79 -0.55
N TRP A 171 0.17 -10.03 -0.24
CA TRP A 171 0.47 -11.22 -1.07
C TRP A 171 1.96 -11.42 -1.32
N GLY A 172 2.78 -11.23 -0.29
CA GLY A 172 4.21 -11.47 -0.34
C GLY A 172 5.05 -10.39 -1.01
N ARG A 173 4.43 -9.29 -1.48
CA ARG A 173 5.10 -8.20 -2.21
C ARG A 173 6.29 -7.61 -1.45
N THR A 174 6.18 -7.48 -0.14
CA THR A 174 7.19 -6.88 0.74
C THR A 174 8.25 -7.86 1.24
N GLY A 175 8.15 -9.13 0.85
CA GLY A 175 9.09 -10.20 1.22
C GLY A 175 8.78 -10.87 2.57
N TYR A 176 9.07 -12.16 2.71
CA TYR A 176 8.86 -13.04 3.86
C TYR A 176 7.43 -13.11 4.42
N LYS A 177 6.74 -12.00 4.54
CA LYS A 177 5.40 -11.87 5.13
C LYS A 177 4.32 -11.94 4.05
N TRP A 178 3.10 -12.35 4.43
CA TRP A 178 1.94 -12.30 3.55
C TRP A 178 1.43 -10.88 3.35
N PHE A 179 1.44 -10.07 4.43
CA PHE A 179 0.93 -8.71 4.45
C PHE A 179 2.02 -7.74 4.93
N GLY A 180 2.02 -6.54 4.36
CA GLY A 180 3.04 -5.53 4.66
C GLY A 180 3.02 -5.11 6.12
N ILE A 181 1.85 -4.98 6.75
CA ILE A 181 1.70 -4.53 8.14
C ILE A 181 2.42 -5.44 9.15
N GLU A 182 2.61 -6.71 8.82
CA GLU A 182 3.30 -7.68 9.68
C GLU A 182 4.76 -7.31 9.95
N HIS A 183 5.40 -6.49 9.08
CA HIS A 183 6.76 -6.01 9.30
C HIS A 183 6.87 -5.02 10.47
N TRP A 184 5.75 -4.43 10.88
CA TRP A 184 5.66 -3.52 12.04
C TRP A 184 5.11 -4.20 13.29
N GLU A 185 4.91 -5.52 13.26
CA GLU A 185 4.43 -6.32 14.40
C GLU A 185 3.08 -5.81 14.95
N VAL A 186 2.23 -5.31 14.06
CA VAL A 186 0.87 -4.86 14.36
C VAL A 186 -0.13 -5.88 13.84
N GLU A 187 -1.06 -6.30 14.69
CA GLU A 187 -2.27 -7.04 14.30
C GLU A 187 -3.41 -6.04 14.09
N PRO A 188 -3.76 -5.70 12.85
CA PRO A 188 -4.85 -4.78 12.58
C PRO A 188 -6.22 -5.40 12.93
N ASP A 189 -7.25 -4.58 13.06
CA ASP A 189 -8.61 -5.07 13.24
C ASP A 189 -9.24 -5.49 11.90
N ILE A 190 -8.81 -4.81 10.81
CA ILE A 190 -9.28 -5.06 9.46
C ILE A 190 -8.11 -4.98 8.48
N ILE A 191 -8.08 -5.88 7.51
CA ILE A 191 -7.20 -5.83 6.33
C ILE A 191 -8.08 -5.68 5.09
N THR A 192 -7.69 -4.78 4.17
CA THR A 192 -8.26 -4.73 2.81
C THR A 192 -7.23 -5.14 1.78
N ALA A 193 -7.64 -5.89 0.77
CA ALA A 193 -6.74 -6.39 -0.26
C ALA A 193 -7.43 -6.46 -1.63
N ALA A 194 -6.64 -6.50 -2.69
CA ALA A 194 -7.09 -6.64 -4.08
C ALA A 194 -5.90 -6.98 -5.00
N LYS A 195 -5.88 -6.43 -6.20
CA LYS A 195 -4.78 -6.48 -7.20
C LYS A 195 -4.16 -7.87 -7.37
N SER A 196 -3.01 -8.11 -6.70
CA SER A 196 -2.25 -9.36 -6.83
C SER A 196 -3.07 -10.61 -6.48
N LEU A 197 -4.06 -10.50 -5.58
CA LEU A 197 -4.97 -11.60 -5.22
C LEU A 197 -5.68 -12.19 -6.44
N GLY A 198 -6.08 -11.34 -7.39
CA GLY A 198 -6.78 -11.76 -8.60
C GLY A 198 -5.87 -12.01 -9.80
N ASN A 199 -4.58 -11.61 -9.73
CA ASN A 199 -3.61 -11.70 -10.83
C ASN A 199 -4.20 -11.32 -12.21
N GLY A 200 -4.94 -10.19 -12.24
CA GLY A 200 -5.63 -9.68 -13.44
C GLY A 200 -7.15 -9.83 -13.40
N HIS A 201 -7.70 -10.72 -12.57
CA HIS A 201 -9.14 -10.82 -12.34
C HIS A 201 -9.61 -9.82 -11.25
N PRO A 202 -10.84 -9.30 -11.33
CA PRO A 202 -11.38 -8.35 -10.37
C PRO A 202 -11.78 -9.06 -9.07
N VAL A 203 -10.90 -8.98 -8.06
CA VAL A 203 -11.12 -9.47 -6.70
C VAL A 203 -10.80 -8.37 -5.71
N GLY A 204 -11.73 -8.07 -4.82
CA GLY A 204 -11.54 -7.29 -3.61
C GLY A 204 -11.83 -8.15 -2.40
N LEU A 205 -11.16 -7.88 -1.31
CA LEU A 205 -11.25 -8.64 -0.08
C LEU A 205 -11.13 -7.71 1.13
N THR A 206 -12.03 -7.87 2.07
CA THR A 206 -11.92 -7.31 3.42
C THR A 206 -11.89 -8.46 4.41
N VAL A 207 -10.86 -8.55 5.24
CA VAL A 207 -10.76 -9.54 6.32
C VAL A 207 -10.78 -8.81 7.65
N ALA A 208 -11.63 -9.25 8.56
CA ALA A 208 -11.80 -8.61 9.85
C ALA A 208 -11.72 -9.62 11.00
N LYS A 209 -11.45 -9.12 12.20
CA LYS A 209 -11.67 -9.85 13.44
C LYS A 209 -13.14 -10.22 13.58
N ALA A 210 -13.44 -11.29 14.33
CA ALA A 210 -14.81 -11.78 14.47
C ALA A 210 -15.74 -10.72 15.04
N GLU A 211 -15.34 -10.02 16.10
CA GLU A 211 -16.13 -8.97 16.74
C GLU A 211 -16.46 -7.81 15.80
N VAL A 212 -15.55 -7.43 14.93
CA VAL A 212 -15.76 -6.39 13.91
C VAL A 212 -16.73 -6.88 12.84
N ALA A 213 -16.48 -8.07 12.29
CA ALA A 213 -17.32 -8.63 11.23
C ALA A 213 -18.76 -8.94 11.71
N ASP A 214 -18.92 -9.39 12.96
CA ASP A 214 -20.25 -9.75 13.53
C ASP A 214 -21.08 -8.51 13.90
N SER A 215 -20.45 -7.35 14.02
CA SER A 215 -21.17 -6.08 14.17
C SER A 215 -21.86 -5.61 12.88
N PHE A 216 -21.51 -6.21 11.73
CA PHE A 216 -22.12 -5.90 10.43
C PHE A 216 -23.54 -6.44 10.34
N GLN A 217 -24.49 -5.74 10.98
CA GLN A 217 -25.88 -6.11 11.05
C GLN A 217 -26.67 -5.59 9.85
N GLY A 218 -27.61 -6.40 9.36
CA GLY A 218 -28.44 -6.08 8.22
C GLY A 218 -27.99 -6.81 6.93
N LEU A 219 -28.72 -6.55 5.85
CA LEU A 219 -28.44 -7.17 4.56
C LEU A 219 -27.36 -6.40 3.82
N THR A 220 -26.30 -7.09 3.46
CA THR A 220 -25.28 -6.60 2.55
C THR A 220 -24.95 -7.67 1.52
N ILE A 221 -24.78 -7.28 0.27
CA ILE A 221 -24.46 -8.19 -0.82
C ILE A 221 -23.60 -7.49 -1.87
N SER A 222 -22.56 -8.18 -2.33
CA SER A 222 -21.84 -7.85 -3.57
C SER A 222 -22.23 -8.87 -4.61
N THR A 223 -22.97 -8.49 -5.66
CA THR A 223 -23.53 -9.41 -6.66
C THR A 223 -22.49 -10.34 -7.27
N PHE A 224 -21.29 -9.82 -7.55
CA PHE A 224 -20.19 -10.57 -8.15
C PHE A 224 -19.05 -10.87 -7.18
N GLY A 225 -19.10 -10.37 -5.95
CA GLY A 225 -18.13 -10.69 -4.92
C GLY A 225 -18.16 -12.19 -4.58
N GLY A 226 -17.01 -12.84 -4.57
CA GLY A 226 -16.91 -14.28 -4.28
C GLY A 226 -17.44 -15.19 -5.39
N ASN A 227 -17.55 -14.72 -6.64
CA ASN A 227 -17.96 -15.60 -7.74
C ASN A 227 -16.94 -16.71 -8.00
N PRO A 228 -17.36 -17.87 -8.59
CA PRO A 228 -16.51 -19.03 -8.76
C PRO A 228 -15.18 -18.75 -9.50
N VAL A 229 -15.19 -17.91 -10.54
CA VAL A 229 -14.01 -17.62 -11.35
C VAL A 229 -12.96 -16.89 -10.51
N THR A 230 -13.38 -15.83 -9.83
CA THR A 230 -12.46 -15.02 -9.02
C THR A 230 -11.96 -15.76 -7.79
N CYS A 231 -12.79 -16.63 -7.18
CA CYS A 231 -12.38 -17.46 -6.05
C CYS A 231 -11.35 -18.53 -6.47
N VAL A 232 -11.56 -19.24 -7.58
CA VAL A 232 -10.57 -20.21 -8.10
C VAL A 232 -9.26 -19.49 -8.40
N THR A 233 -9.31 -18.32 -9.05
CA THR A 233 -8.11 -17.53 -9.35
C THR A 233 -7.39 -17.11 -8.08
N ALA A 234 -8.11 -16.55 -7.10
CA ALA A 234 -7.51 -16.13 -5.83
C ALA A 234 -6.84 -17.29 -5.10
N LYS A 235 -7.50 -18.46 -5.08
CA LYS A 235 -6.92 -19.67 -4.48
C LYS A 235 -5.64 -20.09 -5.22
N ALA A 236 -5.66 -20.17 -6.55
CA ALA A 236 -4.50 -20.55 -7.34
C ALA A 236 -3.32 -19.57 -7.14
N VAL A 237 -3.59 -18.26 -7.02
CA VAL A 237 -2.55 -17.27 -6.72
C VAL A 237 -1.89 -17.54 -5.37
N ILE A 238 -2.67 -17.81 -4.33
CA ILE A 238 -2.14 -18.11 -3.00
C ILE A 238 -1.32 -19.41 -3.05
N ASP A 239 -1.84 -20.45 -3.71
CA ASP A 239 -1.15 -21.74 -3.86
C ASP A 239 0.21 -21.56 -4.53
N VAL A 240 0.29 -20.86 -5.67
CA VAL A 240 1.55 -20.57 -6.37
C VAL A 240 2.53 -19.77 -5.51
N ILE A 241 2.06 -18.78 -4.76
CA ILE A 241 2.93 -18.00 -3.85
C ILE A 241 3.55 -18.90 -2.78
N GLU A 242 2.82 -19.91 -2.29
CA GLU A 242 3.31 -20.90 -1.32
C GLU A 242 4.24 -21.92 -1.97
N GLU A 243 3.79 -22.55 -3.05
CA GLU A 243 4.49 -23.65 -3.71
C GLU A 243 5.85 -23.22 -4.27
N ASP A 244 5.91 -22.03 -4.87
CA ASP A 244 7.14 -21.47 -5.45
C ASP A 244 7.95 -20.61 -4.44
N ASP A 245 7.52 -20.54 -3.19
CA ASP A 245 8.12 -19.72 -2.12
C ASP A 245 8.41 -18.25 -2.57
N LEU A 246 7.44 -17.65 -3.26
CA LEU A 246 7.62 -16.33 -3.86
C LEU A 246 7.82 -15.21 -2.83
N ARG A 247 7.44 -15.41 -1.58
CA ARG A 247 7.71 -14.46 -0.48
C ARG A 247 9.20 -14.39 -0.17
N THR A 248 9.87 -15.52 -0.10
CA THR A 248 11.33 -15.55 0.06
C THR A 248 12.03 -14.98 -1.16
N ASN A 249 11.57 -15.30 -2.38
CA ASN A 249 12.10 -14.67 -3.59
C ASN A 249 11.95 -13.14 -3.56
N ALA A 250 10.79 -12.63 -3.16
CA ALA A 250 10.56 -11.18 -3.04
C ALA A 250 11.50 -10.53 -2.01
N ALA A 251 11.83 -11.22 -0.93
CA ALA A 251 12.78 -10.71 0.06
C ALA A 251 14.23 -10.73 -0.47
N VAL A 252 14.68 -11.87 -0.99
CA VAL A 252 16.07 -12.07 -1.41
C VAL A 252 16.39 -11.28 -2.68
N VAL A 253 15.55 -11.39 -3.72
CA VAL A 253 15.77 -10.66 -4.97
C VAL A 253 15.45 -9.18 -4.79
N GLY A 254 14.46 -8.84 -3.92
CA GLY A 254 14.16 -7.46 -3.56
C GLY A 254 15.30 -6.77 -2.79
N GLY A 255 15.97 -7.48 -1.88
CA GLY A 255 17.18 -7.01 -1.21
C GLY A 255 18.31 -6.74 -2.20
N TYR A 256 18.58 -7.70 -3.09
CA TYR A 256 19.56 -7.53 -4.16
C TYR A 256 19.21 -6.33 -5.07
N PHE A 257 17.94 -6.18 -5.43
CA PHE A 257 17.49 -5.04 -6.23
C PHE A 257 17.74 -3.71 -5.52
N ARG A 258 17.44 -3.66 -4.22
CA ARG A 258 17.71 -2.48 -3.39
C ARG A 258 19.20 -2.09 -3.43
N GLU A 259 20.11 -3.03 -3.21
CA GLU A 259 21.56 -2.81 -3.27
C GLU A 259 21.97 -2.21 -4.62
N LYS A 260 21.46 -2.77 -5.72
CA LYS A 260 21.73 -2.26 -7.07
C LYS A 260 21.18 -0.86 -7.32
N LEU A 261 20.04 -0.52 -6.74
CA LEU A 261 19.48 0.83 -6.83
C LEU A 261 20.26 1.86 -6.00
N GLU A 262 20.83 1.44 -4.87
CA GLU A 262 21.72 2.27 -4.05
C GLU A 262 23.06 2.52 -4.77
N GLU A 263 23.61 1.51 -5.47
CA GLU A 263 24.78 1.71 -6.38
C GLU A 263 24.46 2.73 -7.48
N LEU A 264 23.24 2.72 -8.05
CA LEU A 264 22.83 3.75 -9.03
C LEU A 264 22.69 5.12 -8.37
N GLN A 265 22.24 5.22 -7.13
CA GLN A 265 22.16 6.48 -6.40
C GLN A 265 23.54 7.10 -6.21
N ASP A 266 24.56 6.31 -5.91
CA ASP A 266 25.94 6.80 -5.79
C ASP A 266 26.48 7.36 -7.13
N LYS A 267 26.03 6.78 -8.24
CA LYS A 267 26.48 7.14 -9.59
C LYS A 267 25.71 8.32 -10.19
N HIS A 268 24.40 8.45 -9.93
CA HIS A 268 23.51 9.42 -10.56
C HIS A 268 22.99 10.46 -9.55
N LEU A 269 23.34 11.72 -9.74
CA LEU A 269 22.97 12.82 -8.85
C LEU A 269 21.45 13.09 -8.82
N LEU A 270 20.73 12.71 -9.87
CA LEU A 270 19.28 12.82 -9.93
C LEU A 270 18.56 11.94 -8.91
N ILE A 271 19.18 10.87 -8.40
CA ILE A 271 18.56 9.99 -7.43
C ILE A 271 18.76 10.56 -6.02
N GLY A 272 17.71 11.13 -5.44
CA GLY A 272 17.76 11.73 -4.11
C GLY A 272 17.51 10.72 -2.98
N ASP A 273 16.65 9.72 -3.23
CA ASP A 273 16.26 8.72 -2.21
C ASP A 273 15.92 7.39 -2.87
N VAL A 274 16.35 6.30 -2.23
CA VAL A 274 15.99 4.91 -2.58
C VAL A 274 15.22 4.33 -1.41
N ARG A 275 14.00 3.85 -1.63
CA ARG A 275 13.14 3.31 -0.57
C ARG A 275 12.23 2.20 -1.05
N GLY A 276 11.60 1.51 -0.11
CA GLY A 276 10.70 0.41 -0.37
C GLY A 276 11.01 -0.81 0.47
N MET A 277 10.40 -1.95 0.14
CA MET A 277 10.59 -3.21 0.83
C MET A 277 10.30 -4.37 -0.13
N GLY A 278 11.10 -5.42 -0.09
CA GLY A 278 10.97 -6.55 -1.01
C GLY A 278 10.97 -6.11 -2.48
N LEU A 279 10.04 -6.59 -3.27
CA LEU A 279 9.86 -6.22 -4.67
C LEU A 279 8.91 -5.00 -4.86
N MET A 280 8.98 -4.05 -3.96
CA MET A 280 8.29 -2.76 -4.02
C MET A 280 9.33 -1.66 -3.81
N GLN A 281 10.03 -1.23 -4.88
CA GLN A 281 11.17 -0.32 -4.83
C GLN A 281 10.89 1.01 -5.53
N GLY A 282 11.28 2.11 -4.90
CA GLY A 282 11.08 3.47 -5.39
C GLY A 282 12.36 4.29 -5.44
N LEU A 283 12.53 5.04 -6.53
CA LEU A 283 13.59 6.04 -6.69
C LEU A 283 12.96 7.42 -6.72
N GLU A 284 13.27 8.26 -5.75
CA GLU A 284 12.83 9.65 -5.78
C GLU A 284 13.86 10.53 -6.47
N LEU A 285 13.43 11.21 -7.55
CA LEU A 285 14.32 12.03 -8.36
C LEU A 285 14.25 13.49 -7.94
N VAL A 286 15.41 14.10 -7.80
CA VAL A 286 15.59 15.49 -7.41
C VAL A 286 16.59 16.19 -8.33
N GLN A 287 16.39 17.48 -8.58
CA GLN A 287 17.34 18.31 -9.30
C GLN A 287 18.58 18.63 -8.47
N ASP A 288 18.40 18.67 -7.16
CA ASP A 288 19.46 18.93 -6.18
C ASP A 288 19.15 18.20 -4.87
N ARG A 289 20.10 17.47 -4.33
CA ARG A 289 19.94 16.63 -3.15
C ARG A 289 19.82 17.41 -1.83
N GLN A 290 20.33 18.66 -1.78
CA GLN A 290 20.25 19.48 -0.57
C GLN A 290 18.87 20.12 -0.45
N THR A 291 18.42 20.80 -1.51
CA THR A 291 17.09 21.43 -1.55
C THR A 291 15.97 20.43 -1.79
N LYS A 292 16.29 19.24 -2.27
CA LYS A 292 15.35 18.19 -2.67
C LYS A 292 14.33 18.67 -3.72
N LYS A 293 14.68 19.63 -4.56
CA LYS A 293 13.79 20.14 -5.61
C LYS A 293 13.36 19.00 -6.52
N PRO A 294 12.04 18.73 -6.71
CA PRO A 294 11.56 17.60 -7.49
C PRO A 294 12.01 17.68 -8.96
N ALA A 295 12.49 16.57 -9.51
CA ALA A 295 12.91 16.42 -10.91
C ALA A 295 11.80 15.81 -11.77
N SER A 296 10.62 16.46 -11.83
CA SER A 296 9.42 15.90 -12.49
C SER A 296 9.57 15.78 -14.01
N ALA A 297 10.23 16.72 -14.65
CA ALA A 297 10.51 16.70 -16.10
C ALA A 297 11.54 15.62 -16.45
N GLU A 298 12.60 15.53 -15.65
CA GLU A 298 13.65 14.52 -15.78
C GLU A 298 13.08 13.11 -15.55
N THR A 299 12.12 12.96 -14.62
CA THR A 299 11.41 11.69 -14.40
C THR A 299 10.62 11.26 -15.63
N ALA A 300 9.90 12.16 -16.27
CA ALA A 300 9.19 11.87 -17.51
C ALA A 300 10.16 11.48 -18.65
N SER A 301 11.27 12.19 -18.75
CA SER A 301 12.34 11.89 -19.73
C SER A 301 12.97 10.53 -19.46
N LEU A 302 13.24 10.19 -18.19
CA LEU A 302 13.79 8.89 -17.79
C LEU A 302 12.86 7.73 -18.17
N MET A 303 11.57 7.88 -17.94
CA MET A 303 10.58 6.85 -18.33
C MET A 303 10.61 6.60 -19.82
N GLU A 304 10.72 7.65 -20.64
CA GLU A 304 10.78 7.52 -22.10
C GLU A 304 12.11 6.90 -22.56
N GLU A 305 13.23 7.27 -21.95
CA GLU A 305 14.52 6.65 -22.25
C GLU A 305 14.57 5.16 -21.84
N ALA A 306 13.98 4.80 -20.71
CA ALA A 306 13.83 3.40 -20.28
C ALA A 306 12.93 2.60 -21.25
N ARG A 307 11.80 3.17 -21.65
CA ARG A 307 10.88 2.56 -22.61
C ARG A 307 11.54 2.26 -23.95
N LYS A 308 12.34 3.20 -24.48
CA LYS A 308 13.12 3.00 -25.73
C LYS A 308 14.11 1.84 -25.64
N ARG A 309 14.58 1.52 -24.42
CA ARG A 309 15.50 0.42 -24.14
C ARG A 309 14.80 -0.87 -23.71
N GLY A 310 13.46 -0.90 -23.78
CA GLY A 310 12.65 -2.09 -23.49
C GLY A 310 12.28 -2.28 -22.03
N LEU A 311 12.43 -1.25 -21.17
CA LEU A 311 12.03 -1.30 -19.77
C LEU A 311 10.80 -0.40 -19.52
N LEU A 312 9.70 -0.99 -19.07
CA LEU A 312 8.51 -0.27 -18.62
C LEU A 312 8.54 -0.07 -17.11
N ILE A 313 8.50 1.18 -16.68
CA ILE A 313 8.48 1.60 -15.28
C ILE A 313 7.34 2.57 -15.03
N GLY A 314 6.85 2.61 -13.78
CA GLY A 314 5.79 3.51 -13.38
C GLY A 314 6.30 4.76 -12.67
N LYS A 315 5.48 5.80 -12.60
CA LYS A 315 5.77 6.98 -11.77
C LYS A 315 4.71 7.18 -10.69
N GLY A 316 5.11 7.83 -9.62
CA GLY A 316 4.27 8.25 -8.51
C GLY A 316 4.85 9.44 -7.79
N GLY A 317 4.40 9.62 -6.54
CA GLY A 317 4.78 10.77 -5.73
C GLY A 317 3.92 11.99 -6.01
N MET A 318 3.81 12.87 -5.02
CA MET A 318 2.99 14.08 -5.09
C MET A 318 3.40 15.00 -6.24
N PHE A 319 4.68 15.00 -6.58
CA PHE A 319 5.25 15.82 -7.65
C PHE A 319 5.50 15.05 -8.95
N GLY A 320 5.11 13.76 -9.01
CA GLY A 320 5.37 12.90 -10.16
C GLY A 320 6.86 12.67 -10.44
N ASN A 321 7.66 12.68 -9.39
CA ASN A 321 9.13 12.57 -9.43
C ASN A 321 9.67 11.27 -8.80
N VAL A 322 8.82 10.28 -8.59
CA VAL A 322 9.23 8.98 -8.05
C VAL A 322 9.03 7.89 -9.10
N ILE A 323 10.09 7.21 -9.47
CA ILE A 323 10.01 5.97 -10.24
C ILE A 323 9.59 4.86 -9.30
N ARG A 324 8.55 4.11 -9.67
CA ARG A 324 8.03 2.98 -8.91
C ARG A 324 8.22 1.68 -9.68
N MET A 325 8.80 0.71 -9.02
CA MET A 325 9.10 -0.61 -9.59
C MET A 325 8.50 -1.69 -8.70
N SER A 326 7.57 -2.45 -9.27
CA SER A 326 6.92 -3.60 -8.63
C SER A 326 6.87 -4.74 -9.65
N PRO A 327 8.02 -5.39 -9.93
CA PRO A 327 8.09 -6.48 -10.90
C PRO A 327 7.30 -7.70 -10.43
N PRO A 328 7.09 -8.72 -11.30
CA PRO A 328 6.52 -9.99 -10.89
C PRO A 328 7.28 -10.62 -9.71
N LEU A 329 6.56 -11.34 -8.84
CA LEU A 329 7.17 -11.93 -7.64
C LEU A 329 8.24 -13.00 -7.95
N ASN A 330 8.18 -13.59 -9.12
CA ASN A 330 9.12 -14.62 -9.60
C ASN A 330 10.30 -14.04 -10.41
N ILE A 331 10.53 -12.72 -10.36
CA ILE A 331 11.67 -12.10 -11.03
C ILE A 331 13.00 -12.70 -10.55
N SER A 332 13.96 -12.87 -11.46
CA SER A 332 15.30 -13.35 -11.14
C SER A 332 16.29 -12.19 -10.91
N LYS A 333 17.46 -12.51 -10.31
CA LYS A 333 18.58 -11.55 -10.22
C LYS A 333 19.08 -11.10 -11.59
N ALA A 334 19.06 -11.98 -12.58
CA ALA A 334 19.48 -11.66 -13.96
C ALA A 334 18.54 -10.61 -14.60
N ASP A 335 17.22 -10.72 -14.35
CA ASP A 335 16.25 -9.72 -14.81
C ASP A 335 16.48 -8.37 -14.09
N VAL A 336 16.82 -8.40 -12.80
CA VAL A 336 17.19 -7.20 -12.03
C VAL A 336 18.44 -6.55 -12.64
N ASP A 337 19.50 -7.31 -12.94
CA ASP A 337 20.71 -6.81 -13.55
C ASP A 337 20.44 -6.14 -14.91
N GLN A 338 19.57 -6.76 -15.72
CA GLN A 338 19.15 -6.18 -16.99
C GLN A 338 18.38 -4.86 -16.78
N ALA A 339 17.44 -4.81 -15.85
CA ALA A 339 16.66 -3.62 -15.55
C ALA A 339 17.57 -2.48 -15.03
N VAL A 340 18.48 -2.79 -14.13
CA VAL A 340 19.43 -1.82 -13.55
C VAL A 340 20.36 -1.25 -14.62
N ARG A 341 20.88 -2.08 -15.53
CA ARG A 341 21.68 -1.63 -16.66
C ARG A 341 20.91 -0.65 -17.55
N ILE A 342 19.65 -0.96 -17.87
CA ILE A 342 18.80 -0.06 -18.67
C ILE A 342 18.55 1.25 -17.94
N LEU A 343 18.31 1.20 -16.61
CA LEU A 343 18.16 2.40 -15.79
C LEU A 343 19.43 3.26 -15.82
N ASP A 344 20.62 2.68 -15.64
CA ASP A 344 21.90 3.36 -15.67
C ASP A 344 22.13 4.11 -17.00
N GLU A 345 21.92 3.42 -18.13
CA GLU A 345 22.00 4.02 -19.47
C GLU A 345 20.98 5.15 -19.64
N SER A 346 19.77 4.98 -19.11
CA SER A 346 18.69 5.96 -19.20
C SER A 346 18.97 7.20 -18.35
N PHE A 347 19.46 7.04 -17.12
CA PHE A 347 19.93 8.16 -16.29
C PHE A 347 21.04 8.93 -16.95
N SER A 348 22.06 8.23 -17.48
CA SER A 348 23.18 8.84 -18.20
C SER A 348 22.71 9.67 -19.40
N ALA A 349 21.69 9.20 -20.13
CA ALA A 349 21.13 9.93 -21.26
C ALA A 349 20.37 11.19 -20.83
N VAL A 350 19.62 11.13 -19.72
CA VAL A 350 18.87 12.29 -19.19
C VAL A 350 19.82 13.34 -18.62
N GLU A 351 20.82 12.93 -17.84
CA GLU A 351 21.79 13.84 -17.21
C GLU A 351 22.68 14.57 -18.24
N LYS A 352 22.99 13.94 -19.38
CA LYS A 352 23.67 14.61 -20.49
C LYS A 352 22.81 15.72 -21.10
N LYS A 353 21.52 15.48 -21.31
CA LYS A 353 20.58 16.47 -21.86
C LYS A 353 20.34 17.66 -20.94
N SER A 354 20.43 17.48 -19.64
CA SER A 354 20.25 18.55 -18.66
C SER A 354 21.44 19.49 -18.53
N LYS A 355 22.62 19.10 -19.08
CA LYS A 355 23.85 19.89 -19.08
C LYS A 355 24.08 20.65 -20.40
N SER A 356 23.35 20.31 -21.45
CA SER A 356 23.31 20.98 -22.74
C SER A 356 22.19 22.02 -22.79
#